data_7799e9ac893d24c0fb7518b556081609
#
_entry.id   7799e9ac893d24c0fb7518b556081609
#
_cell.length_a   1.000
_cell.length_b   1.000
_cell.length_c   1.000
_cell.angle_alpha   90.00
_cell.angle_beta   90.00
_cell.angle_gamma   90.00
#
_symmetry.space_group_name_H-M   'P 1'
#
loop_
_entity.id
_entity.type
_entity.pdbx_description
1 polymer ?
#
loop_
_entity_poly.entity_id
_entity_poly.type
_entity_poly.pdbx_seq_one_letter_code
_entity_poly.pdbx_strand_id
1 'polypeptide(L)'
;MKIELIQPFINAADAVLAETLQCATRMGDVTMEEEAYRRKGTASMVTIKGDIEGRVIFDIDTPTAAKVASYLTGSPVQESDEVTRETVCELANMVIGSAVTALNDQGFKFKIYPPVIHSDELGEKSSEDQESLVMCFDTDSGNIFMNIAMRYNRKRRTDN
;
A
#
# COMPACT_ATOMS: atom_id res chain seq x y z
N MET A 1 0.74 15.50 -7.29
CA MET A 1 0.70 14.08 -7.65
C MET A 1 -0.49 13.83 -8.59
N LYS A 2 -0.29 13.03 -9.61
CA LYS A 2 -1.31 12.80 -10.64
C LYS A 2 -2.34 11.77 -10.18
N ILE A 3 -3.62 12.13 -10.21
CA ILE A 3 -4.70 11.24 -9.76
C ILE A 3 -4.79 9.96 -10.61
N GLU A 4 -4.42 10.03 -11.88
CA GLU A 4 -4.42 8.86 -12.76
C GLU A 4 -3.43 7.78 -12.32
N LEU A 5 -2.41 8.14 -11.56
CA LEU A 5 -1.46 7.17 -10.98
C LEU A 5 -1.94 6.63 -9.61
N ILE A 6 -2.80 7.36 -8.95
CA ILE A 6 -3.27 7.02 -7.60
C ILE A 6 -4.56 6.21 -7.63
N GLN A 7 -5.48 6.57 -8.53
CA GLN A 7 -6.81 5.95 -8.58
C GLN A 7 -6.77 4.42 -8.72
N PRO A 8 -5.87 3.83 -9.54
CA PRO A 8 -5.79 2.37 -9.63
C PRO A 8 -5.47 1.69 -8.29
N PHE A 9 -4.65 2.34 -7.45
CA PHE A 9 -4.31 1.80 -6.14
C PHE A 9 -5.49 1.90 -5.16
N ILE A 10 -6.24 3.00 -5.21
CA ILE A 10 -7.45 3.18 -4.40
C ILE A 10 -8.49 2.12 -4.78
N ASN A 11 -8.75 1.97 -6.07
CA ASN A 11 -9.73 0.99 -6.56
C ASN A 11 -9.32 -0.43 -6.20
N ALA A 12 -8.03 -0.75 -6.34
CA ALA A 12 -7.50 -2.07 -6.00
C ALA A 12 -7.62 -2.36 -4.51
N ALA A 13 -7.29 -1.39 -3.67
CA ALA A 13 -7.39 -1.55 -2.22
C ALA A 13 -8.83 -1.81 -1.80
N ASP A 14 -9.76 -1.00 -2.31
CA ASP A 14 -11.19 -1.17 -2.00
C ASP A 14 -11.69 -2.55 -2.40
N ALA A 15 -11.39 -2.98 -3.63
CA ALA A 15 -11.85 -4.28 -4.14
C ALA A 15 -11.21 -5.46 -3.38
N VAL A 16 -9.90 -5.41 -3.15
CA VAL A 16 -9.17 -6.49 -2.47
C VAL A 16 -9.63 -6.61 -1.02
N LEU A 17 -9.77 -5.50 -0.32
CA LEU A 17 -10.20 -5.51 1.08
C LEU A 17 -11.64 -6.00 1.21
N ALA A 18 -12.55 -5.53 0.34
CA ALA A 18 -13.93 -5.97 0.38
C ALA A 18 -14.05 -7.49 0.15
N GLU A 19 -13.32 -8.01 -0.83
CA GLU A 19 -13.33 -9.44 -1.14
C GLU A 19 -12.67 -10.28 -0.03
N THR A 20 -11.49 -9.84 0.43
CA THR A 20 -10.70 -10.59 1.42
C THR A 20 -11.38 -10.62 2.78
N LEU A 21 -11.90 -9.49 3.22
CA LEU A 21 -12.53 -9.34 4.53
C LEU A 21 -14.04 -9.61 4.51
N GLN A 22 -14.60 -9.76 3.31
CA GLN A 22 -16.03 -9.98 3.09
C GLN A 22 -16.91 -8.93 3.77
N CYS A 23 -16.45 -7.68 3.71
CA CYS A 23 -17.19 -6.54 4.25
C CYS A 23 -16.93 -5.32 3.37
N ALA A 24 -17.86 -4.38 3.39
CA ALA A 24 -17.66 -3.11 2.70
C ALA A 24 -16.62 -2.28 3.45
N THR A 25 -15.77 -1.59 2.68
CA THR A 25 -14.84 -0.63 3.24
C THR A 25 -15.38 0.78 3.05
N ARG A 26 -15.01 1.67 3.96
CA ARG A 26 -15.34 3.10 3.84
C ARG A 26 -14.03 3.88 3.81
N MET A 27 -13.80 4.58 2.70
CA MET A 27 -12.61 5.40 2.58
C MET A 27 -12.85 6.75 3.26
N GLY A 28 -11.96 7.11 4.18
CA GLY A 28 -11.97 8.41 4.82
C GLY A 28 -11.31 9.48 3.95
N ASP A 29 -10.97 10.58 4.58
CA ASP A 29 -10.33 11.69 3.89
C ASP A 29 -8.95 11.28 3.36
N VAL A 30 -8.61 11.82 2.19
CA VAL A 30 -7.28 11.69 1.61
C VAL A 30 -6.50 12.95 1.98
N THR A 31 -5.36 12.78 2.63
CA THR A 31 -4.52 13.90 3.05
C THR A 31 -3.17 13.84 2.36
N MET A 32 -2.59 15.01 2.08
CA MET A 32 -1.25 15.12 1.52
C MET A 32 -0.25 15.29 2.66
N GLU A 33 0.87 14.56 2.57
CA GLU A 33 1.96 14.68 3.52
C GLU A 33 3.26 15.00 2.81
N GLU A 34 4.05 15.91 3.39
CA GLU A 34 5.35 16.31 2.86
C GLU A 34 6.49 15.64 3.59
N GLU A 35 6.22 15.02 4.73
CA GLU A 35 7.22 14.33 5.53
C GLU A 35 7.21 12.83 5.25
N ALA A 36 8.28 12.15 5.67
CA ALA A 36 8.36 10.70 5.59
C ALA A 36 7.22 10.07 6.39
N TYR A 37 6.59 9.06 5.80
CA TYR A 37 5.47 8.39 6.45
C TYR A 37 5.93 7.62 7.69
N ARG A 38 5.26 7.85 8.80
CA ARG A 38 5.46 7.10 10.04
C ARG A 38 4.39 6.05 10.20
N ARG A 39 4.80 4.80 10.35
CA ARG A 39 3.86 3.70 10.52
C ARG A 39 3.04 3.85 11.80
N LYS A 40 1.79 3.42 11.73
CA LYS A 40 0.86 3.40 12.86
C LYS A 40 0.78 2.00 13.49
N GLY A 41 1.06 0.99 12.70
CA GLY A 41 1.00 -0.40 13.13
C GLY A 41 2.01 -1.25 12.38
N THR A 42 1.55 -2.36 11.81
CA THR A 42 2.38 -3.23 10.99
C THR A 42 2.29 -2.77 9.55
N ALA A 43 3.41 -2.30 9.00
CA ALA A 43 3.46 -1.68 7.69
C ALA A 43 4.34 -2.46 6.73
N SER A 44 3.89 -2.56 5.47
CA SER A 44 4.61 -3.16 4.37
C SER A 44 4.85 -2.11 3.30
N MET A 45 6.03 -2.08 2.71
CA MET A 45 6.38 -1.15 1.64
C MET A 45 6.70 -1.90 0.36
N VAL A 46 6.13 -1.45 -0.74
CA VAL A 46 6.40 -1.96 -2.08
C VAL A 46 7.00 -0.84 -2.92
N THR A 47 8.15 -1.09 -3.53
CA THR A 47 8.82 -0.14 -4.40
C THR A 47 8.52 -0.44 -5.87
N ILE A 48 8.30 0.61 -6.66
CA ILE A 48 7.98 0.53 -8.09
C ILE A 48 8.98 1.39 -8.86
N LYS A 49 9.55 0.84 -9.92
CA LYS A 49 10.49 1.56 -10.80
C LYS A 49 10.21 1.23 -12.26
N GLY A 50 10.36 2.23 -13.12
CA GLY A 50 10.12 2.09 -14.56
C GLY A 50 9.60 3.38 -15.16
N ASP A 51 8.59 3.28 -16.01
CA ASP A 51 7.91 4.45 -16.60
C ASP A 51 7.25 5.31 -15.53
N ILE A 52 6.81 4.65 -14.47
CA ILE A 52 6.38 5.29 -13.23
C ILE A 52 7.28 4.78 -12.11
N GLU A 53 7.48 5.60 -11.10
CA GLU A 53 8.32 5.23 -9.98
C GLU A 53 7.81 5.80 -8.67
N GLY A 54 8.12 5.14 -7.58
CA GLY A 54 7.71 5.53 -6.26
C GLY A 54 7.56 4.32 -5.35
N ARG A 55 6.68 4.48 -4.35
CA ARG A 55 6.43 3.41 -3.40
C ARG A 55 5.01 3.49 -2.84
N VAL A 56 4.52 2.36 -2.40
CA VAL A 56 3.24 2.26 -1.69
C VAL A 56 3.51 1.62 -0.34
N ILE A 57 3.06 2.26 0.73
CA ILE A 57 3.10 1.71 2.08
C ILE A 57 1.68 1.30 2.45
N PHE A 58 1.53 0.06 2.89
CA PHE A 58 0.27 -0.50 3.34
C PHE A 58 0.42 -0.77 4.83
N ASP A 59 -0.32 -0.02 5.66
CA ASP A 59 -0.12 0.02 7.10
C ASP A 59 -1.42 -0.37 7.81
N ILE A 60 -1.36 -1.43 8.58
CA ILE A 60 -2.52 -1.93 9.30
C ILE A 60 -2.25 -1.78 10.80
N ASP A 61 -3.18 -1.14 11.50
CA ASP A 61 -3.16 -1.10 12.95
C ASP A 61 -2.92 -2.51 13.49
N THR A 62 -1.95 -2.65 14.41
CA THR A 62 -1.46 -3.98 14.80
C THR A 62 -2.54 -4.92 15.33
N PRO A 63 -3.47 -4.48 16.20
CA PRO A 63 -4.60 -5.34 16.57
C PRO A 63 -5.47 -5.76 15.39
N THR A 64 -5.68 -4.86 14.44
CA THR A 64 -6.45 -5.15 13.22
C THR A 64 -5.71 -6.17 12.36
N ALA A 65 -4.40 -6.02 12.21
CA ALA A 65 -3.57 -6.97 11.44
C ALA A 65 -3.68 -8.38 12.03
N ALA A 66 -3.63 -8.52 13.34
CA ALA A 66 -3.78 -9.81 14.00
C ALA A 66 -5.17 -10.40 13.78
N LYS A 67 -6.22 -9.59 13.83
CA LYS A 67 -7.59 -10.04 13.55
C LYS A 67 -7.74 -10.52 12.10
N VAL A 68 -7.17 -9.78 11.16
CA VAL A 68 -7.20 -10.16 9.75
C VAL A 68 -6.44 -11.46 9.54
N ALA A 69 -5.26 -11.59 10.14
CA ALA A 69 -4.46 -12.81 10.06
C ALA A 69 -5.21 -14.01 10.65
N SER A 70 -5.86 -13.83 11.80
CA SER A 70 -6.67 -14.87 12.42
C SER A 70 -7.84 -15.31 11.51
N TYR A 71 -8.50 -14.34 10.89
CA TYR A 71 -9.58 -14.61 9.97
C TYR A 71 -9.11 -15.41 8.74
N LEU A 72 -8.00 -14.97 8.13
CA LEU A 72 -7.48 -15.59 6.90
C LEU A 72 -6.87 -16.97 7.14
N THR A 73 -6.23 -17.19 8.29
CA THR A 73 -5.62 -18.48 8.61
C THR A 73 -6.60 -19.47 9.25
N GLY A 74 -7.72 -18.97 9.80
CA GLY A 74 -8.68 -19.79 10.52
C GLY A 74 -8.19 -20.18 11.92
N SER A 75 -7.12 -19.58 12.42
CA SER A 75 -6.52 -19.88 13.73
C SER A 75 -6.16 -18.59 14.46
N PRO A 76 -6.23 -18.59 15.82
CA PRO A 76 -5.82 -17.40 16.58
C PRO A 76 -4.38 -17.00 16.28
N VAL A 77 -4.15 -15.70 16.03
CA VAL A 77 -2.84 -15.13 15.74
C VAL A 77 -2.59 -13.96 16.68
N GLN A 78 -1.40 -13.89 17.23
CA GLN A 78 -1.00 -12.81 18.13
C GLN A 78 -0.42 -11.64 17.33
N GLU A 79 -0.48 -10.44 17.90
CA GLU A 79 0.04 -9.22 17.26
C GLU A 79 1.53 -9.30 16.91
N SER A 80 2.32 -9.98 17.75
CA SER A 80 3.77 -10.11 17.57
C SER A 80 4.16 -11.26 16.66
N ASP A 81 3.21 -12.09 16.22
CA ASP A 81 3.52 -13.25 15.38
C ASP A 81 4.01 -12.84 14.01
N GLU A 82 4.95 -13.61 13.46
CA GLU A 82 5.44 -13.42 12.11
C GLU A 82 4.31 -13.54 11.08
N VAL A 83 3.33 -14.39 11.34
CA VAL A 83 2.15 -14.56 10.50
C VAL A 83 1.39 -13.23 10.32
N THR A 84 1.35 -12.39 11.34
CA THR A 84 0.73 -11.06 11.24
C THR A 84 1.46 -10.21 10.21
N ARG A 85 2.79 -10.18 10.24
CA ARG A 85 3.61 -9.43 9.29
C ARG A 85 3.48 -9.99 7.87
N GLU A 86 3.51 -11.32 7.73
CA GLU A 86 3.32 -11.99 6.45
C GLU A 86 1.97 -11.69 5.84
N THR A 87 0.92 -11.63 6.67
CA THR A 87 -0.43 -11.29 6.21
C THR A 87 -0.50 -9.87 5.64
N VAL A 88 0.14 -8.90 6.31
CA VAL A 88 0.18 -7.52 5.83
C VAL A 88 0.91 -7.45 4.50
N CYS A 89 2.04 -8.15 4.36
CA CYS A 89 2.77 -8.21 3.10
C CYS A 89 1.95 -8.87 1.98
N GLU A 90 1.20 -9.92 2.30
CA GLU A 90 0.35 -10.60 1.33
C GLU A 90 -0.79 -9.71 0.85
N LEU A 91 -1.44 -8.99 1.75
CA LEU A 91 -2.48 -8.03 1.38
C LEU A 91 -1.90 -6.92 0.50
N ALA A 92 -0.72 -6.42 0.84
CA ALA A 92 -0.03 -5.42 0.02
C ALA A 92 0.23 -5.95 -1.39
N ASN A 93 0.72 -7.20 -1.51
CA ASN A 93 0.95 -7.83 -2.80
C ASN A 93 -0.34 -7.94 -3.63
N MET A 94 -1.45 -8.31 -3.01
CA MET A 94 -2.73 -8.44 -3.70
C MET A 94 -3.22 -7.09 -4.23
N VAL A 95 -3.12 -6.05 -3.42
CA VAL A 95 -3.51 -4.69 -3.81
C VAL A 95 -2.63 -4.18 -4.95
N ILE A 96 -1.32 -4.32 -4.80
CA ILE A 96 -0.36 -3.87 -5.81
C ILE A 96 -0.54 -4.65 -7.11
N GLY A 97 -0.70 -5.97 -7.03
CA GLY A 97 -0.92 -6.80 -8.22
C GLY A 97 -2.15 -6.37 -9.02
N SER A 98 -3.24 -6.05 -8.34
CA SER A 98 -4.46 -5.57 -8.99
C SER A 98 -4.27 -4.20 -9.63
N ALA A 99 -3.62 -3.25 -8.92
CA ALA A 99 -3.33 -1.92 -9.44
C ALA A 99 -2.39 -1.96 -10.63
N VAL A 100 -1.39 -2.83 -10.59
CA VAL A 100 -0.40 -3.00 -11.65
C VAL A 100 -1.04 -3.48 -12.94
N THR A 101 -1.97 -4.42 -12.85
CA THR A 101 -2.70 -4.89 -14.02
C THR A 101 -3.39 -3.74 -14.72
N ALA A 102 -4.07 -2.87 -13.96
CA ALA A 102 -4.74 -1.69 -14.53
C ALA A 102 -3.76 -0.72 -15.18
N LEU A 103 -2.60 -0.49 -14.56
CA LEU A 103 -1.56 0.40 -15.11
C LEU A 103 -0.90 -0.18 -16.34
N ASN A 104 -0.64 -1.48 -16.38
CA ASN A 104 -0.10 -2.16 -17.55
C ASN A 104 -1.06 -2.05 -18.74
N ASP A 105 -2.36 -2.17 -18.48
CA ASP A 105 -3.38 -2.04 -19.52
C ASP A 105 -3.40 -0.63 -20.12
N GLN A 106 -2.90 0.37 -19.39
CA GLN A 106 -2.74 1.73 -19.88
C GLN A 106 -1.42 1.95 -20.64
N GLY A 107 -0.59 0.92 -20.75
CA GLY A 107 0.66 0.95 -21.51
C GLY A 107 1.91 1.28 -20.71
N PHE A 108 1.81 1.45 -19.41
CA PHE A 108 3.00 1.70 -18.57
C PHE A 108 3.81 0.43 -18.38
N LYS A 109 5.13 0.56 -18.48
CA LYS A 109 6.08 -0.54 -18.24
C LYS A 109 6.88 -0.21 -16.99
N PHE A 110 6.85 -1.11 -16.03
CA PHE A 110 7.55 -0.91 -14.77
C PHE A 110 7.81 -2.24 -14.07
N LYS A 111 8.68 -2.19 -13.06
CA LYS A 111 9.06 -3.33 -12.24
C LYS A 111 8.62 -3.10 -10.80
N ILE A 112 8.11 -4.15 -10.17
CA ILE A 112 7.72 -4.15 -8.77
C ILE A 112 8.71 -4.97 -7.99
N TYR A 113 9.16 -4.43 -6.85
CA TYR A 113 10.02 -5.17 -5.94
C TYR A 113 9.17 -5.85 -4.86
N PRO A 114 9.64 -6.98 -4.31
CA PRO A 114 8.89 -7.67 -3.25
C PRO A 114 8.62 -6.77 -2.05
N PRO A 115 7.47 -6.95 -1.35
CA PRO A 115 7.17 -6.15 -0.19
C PRO A 115 8.16 -6.40 0.94
N VAL A 116 8.49 -5.33 1.65
CA VAL A 116 9.34 -5.38 2.84
C VAL A 116 8.60 -4.73 4.00
N ILE A 117 8.90 -5.16 5.22
CA ILE A 117 8.32 -4.52 6.40
C ILE A 117 8.94 -3.12 6.53
N HIS A 118 8.08 -2.12 6.61
CA HIS A 118 8.48 -0.74 6.76
C HIS A 118 8.80 -0.43 8.23
N SER A 119 9.93 0.23 8.46
CA SER A 119 10.36 0.66 9.77
C SER A 119 10.60 2.16 9.75
N ASP A 120 10.16 2.86 10.80
CA ASP A 120 10.41 4.30 10.94
C ASP A 120 11.90 4.62 11.00
N GLU A 121 12.71 3.65 11.44
CA GLU A 121 14.16 3.81 11.56
C GLU A 121 14.85 3.90 10.21
N LEU A 122 14.25 3.35 9.16
CA LEU A 122 14.75 3.40 7.80
C LEU A 122 14.25 4.63 7.05
N GLY A 123 13.52 5.48 7.72
CA GLY A 123 12.81 6.62 7.14
C GLY A 123 13.67 7.84 6.88
N GLU A 124 14.91 7.69 6.38
CA GLU A 124 15.56 8.82 5.76
C GLU A 124 14.68 9.24 4.58
N LYS A 125 14.24 10.49 4.65
CA LYS A 125 13.42 11.11 3.64
C LYS A 125 14.18 11.13 2.32
N SER A 126 13.91 10.18 1.45
CA SER A 126 14.42 10.26 0.07
C SER A 126 13.65 11.36 -0.65
N SER A 127 14.22 11.86 -1.75
CA SER A 127 13.52 12.84 -2.59
C SER A 127 12.18 12.29 -3.10
N GLU A 128 12.01 10.98 -3.09
CA GLU A 128 10.80 10.27 -3.53
C GLU A 128 9.67 10.38 -2.52
N ASP A 129 9.97 10.64 -1.24
CA ASP A 129 9.01 10.73 -0.16
C ASP A 129 8.57 12.16 0.16
N GLN A 130 8.98 13.14 -0.66
CA GLN A 130 8.69 14.55 -0.39
C GLN A 130 7.21 14.89 -0.50
N GLU A 131 6.46 14.13 -1.28
CA GLU A 131 5.03 14.36 -1.46
C GLU A 131 4.34 13.02 -1.56
N SER A 132 3.42 12.77 -0.65
CA SER A 132 2.66 11.52 -0.62
C SER A 132 1.22 11.78 -0.20
N LEU A 133 0.34 10.86 -0.56
CA LEU A 133 -1.04 10.86 -0.13
C LEU A 133 -1.25 9.76 0.90
N VAL A 134 -1.96 10.09 1.97
CA VAL A 134 -2.38 9.12 2.98
C VAL A 134 -3.89 8.99 2.92
N MET A 135 -4.37 7.76 2.90
CA MET A 135 -5.79 7.44 2.94
C MET A 135 -6.06 6.34 3.95
N CYS A 136 -7.22 6.40 4.58
CA CYS A 136 -7.66 5.42 5.54
C CYS A 136 -8.86 4.66 5.00
N PHE A 137 -8.81 3.34 5.08
CA PHE A 137 -9.94 2.48 4.79
C PHE A 137 -10.49 1.96 6.12
N ASP A 138 -11.74 2.29 6.41
CA ASP A 138 -12.44 1.83 7.59
C ASP A 138 -13.08 0.48 7.27
N THR A 139 -12.77 -0.54 8.06
CA THR A 139 -13.33 -1.88 7.90
C THR A 139 -13.95 -2.34 9.21
N ASP A 140 -14.74 -3.41 9.16
CA ASP A 140 -15.32 -4.01 10.38
C ASP A 140 -14.25 -4.52 11.34
N SER A 141 -13.05 -4.82 10.83
CA SER A 141 -11.93 -5.30 11.66
C SER A 141 -11.05 -4.16 12.21
N GLY A 142 -11.19 -2.95 11.67
CA GLY A 142 -10.41 -1.78 12.09
C GLY A 142 -9.91 -0.98 10.90
N ASN A 143 -8.95 -0.10 11.16
CA ASN A 143 -8.43 0.85 10.19
C ASN A 143 -7.23 0.30 9.43
N ILE A 144 -7.21 0.53 8.13
CA ILE A 144 -6.12 0.18 7.24
C ILE A 144 -5.71 1.45 6.50
N PHE A 145 -4.42 1.79 6.58
CA PHE A 145 -3.88 2.99 5.95
C PHE A 145 -3.07 2.62 4.72
N MET A 146 -3.13 3.47 3.70
CA MET A 146 -2.28 3.36 2.52
C MET A 146 -1.63 4.71 2.28
N ASN A 147 -0.31 4.71 2.11
CA ASN A 147 0.45 5.90 1.79
C ASN A 147 1.13 5.70 0.44
N ILE A 148 0.83 6.58 -0.51
CA ILE A 148 1.29 6.45 -1.89
C ILE A 148 2.11 7.66 -2.28
N ALA A 149 3.33 7.41 -2.78
CA ALA A 149 4.16 8.40 -3.46
C ALA A 149 4.50 7.83 -4.82
N MET A 150 3.90 8.35 -5.87
CA MET A 150 4.09 7.87 -7.24
C MET A 150 4.25 9.06 -8.18
N ARG A 151 5.15 8.91 -9.14
CA ARG A 151 5.40 9.93 -10.15
C ARG A 151 5.79 9.30 -11.48
N TYR A 152 5.64 10.08 -12.54
CA TYR A 152 6.18 9.68 -13.85
C TYR A 152 7.70 9.77 -13.82
N ASN A 153 8.37 8.79 -14.43
CA ASN A 153 9.80 8.84 -14.63
C ASN A 153 10.11 9.65 -15.90
N ARG A 154 10.37 10.93 -15.72
CA ARG A 154 10.59 11.86 -16.84
C ARG A 154 11.78 11.51 -17.69
N LYS A 155 12.83 10.91 -17.11
CA LYS A 155 14.04 10.51 -17.86
C LYS A 155 13.74 9.44 -18.89
N ARG A 156 12.89 8.46 -18.55
CA ARG A 156 12.51 7.39 -19.49
C ARG A 156 11.59 7.87 -20.59
N ARG A 157 10.76 8.89 -20.30
CA ARG A 157 9.83 9.43 -21.28
C ARG A 157 10.49 10.35 -22.31
N THR A 158 11.63 10.96 -21.96
CA THR A 158 12.37 11.84 -22.86
C THR A 158 13.35 11.10 -23.76
N ASP A 159 13.62 9.84 -23.50
CA ASP A 159 14.53 9.00 -24.29
C ASP A 159 13.85 8.32 -25.49
N ASN A 160 12.62 8.67 -25.77
CA ASN A 160 11.87 8.14 -26.91
C ASN A 160 11.82 9.13 -28.07
#